data_ab5e6038d95a60009504fa7f255f258d
#
_entry.id   ab5e6038d95a60009504fa7f255f258d
#
_cell.length_a   1.000
_cell.length_b   1.000
_cell.length_c   1.000
_cell.angle_alpha   90.00
_cell.angle_beta   90.00
_cell.angle_gamma   90.00
#
_symmetry.space_group_name_H-M   'P 1'
#
loop_
_entity.id
_entity.type
_entity.pdbx_description
1 polymer ?
#
loop_
_entity_poly.entity_id
_entity_poly.type
_entity_poly.pdbx_seq_one_letter_code
_entity_poly.pdbx_strand_id
1 'polypeptide(L)'
;MIGIESFKQYFKGFENQYVIIGGTACELLMSEQELDFRATKDIDMVLIVETLSKEFGEIFWKYVQDAGYEHINKSTSEAGVYCFSDPKSPNYPKMIELFSRKQDWFLPRKDQNIAPIHVDDEISSLSAILLDDNYYVFLRDGISMIDGVSILNVEHIIPFKAKAWLDLKTRKERGEHVDSRDIKKHRNDVIRLSILLTPITKVDIPNAIKEDLSQFIQNLDKEELNLKQLGIRNMNKNTLIQLLC
;
A
#
# COMPACT_ATOMS: atom_id res chain seq x y z
N MET A 1 -10.03 -11.43 0.99
CA MET A 1 -8.57 -11.60 0.90
C MET A 1 -8.10 -12.87 1.59
N ILE A 2 -7.13 -13.62 1.01
CA ILE A 2 -6.56 -14.83 1.64
C ILE A 2 -5.63 -14.41 2.80
N GLY A 3 -5.76 -15.08 3.95
CA GLY A 3 -4.87 -14.88 5.11
C GLY A 3 -5.18 -13.68 6.00
N ILE A 4 -6.18 -12.87 5.68
CA ILE A 4 -6.51 -11.70 6.52
C ILE A 4 -7.02 -12.10 7.91
N GLU A 5 -7.72 -13.21 8.03
CA GLU A 5 -8.23 -13.67 9.32
C GLU A 5 -7.11 -14.10 10.28
N SER A 6 -6.07 -14.78 9.77
CA SER A 6 -4.89 -15.11 10.58
C SER A 6 -4.17 -13.84 11.03
N PHE A 7 -4.04 -12.85 10.13
CA PHE A 7 -3.45 -11.56 10.46
C PHE A 7 -4.21 -10.85 11.58
N LYS A 8 -5.54 -10.74 11.47
CA LYS A 8 -6.40 -10.13 12.50
C LYS A 8 -6.22 -10.78 13.87
N GLN A 9 -6.16 -12.12 13.92
CA GLN A 9 -6.02 -12.85 15.18
C GLN A 9 -4.72 -12.54 15.90
N TYR A 10 -3.59 -12.47 15.14
CA TYR A 10 -2.29 -12.21 15.73
C TYR A 10 -2.09 -10.75 16.15
N PHE A 11 -2.60 -9.81 15.35
CA PHE A 11 -2.34 -8.37 15.53
C PHE A 11 -3.46 -7.63 16.25
N LYS A 12 -4.43 -8.36 16.82
CA LYS A 12 -5.48 -7.80 17.66
C LYS A 12 -4.88 -7.09 18.88
N GLY A 13 -5.21 -5.82 19.04
CA GLY A 13 -4.67 -4.94 20.10
C GLY A 13 -3.40 -4.19 19.72
N PHE A 14 -2.90 -4.39 18.48
CA PHE A 14 -1.73 -3.68 17.96
C PHE A 14 -2.07 -2.78 16.77
N GLU A 15 -3.34 -2.47 16.55
CA GLU A 15 -3.83 -1.75 15.36
C GLU A 15 -3.25 -0.34 15.24
N ASN A 16 -2.79 0.25 16.33
CA ASN A 16 -2.13 1.57 16.34
C ASN A 16 -0.64 1.52 15.96
N GLN A 17 -0.07 0.34 15.73
CA GLN A 17 1.36 0.16 15.47
C GLN A 17 1.68 -0.12 14.01
N TYR A 18 0.67 -0.32 13.19
CA TYR A 18 0.80 -0.55 11.75
C TYR A 18 -0.35 0.08 10.98
N VAL A 19 -0.16 0.20 9.68
CA VAL A 19 -1.23 0.49 8.72
C VAL A 19 -1.03 -0.35 7.47
N ILE A 20 -2.09 -1.04 7.04
CA ILE A 20 -2.11 -1.75 5.77
C ILE A 20 -2.38 -0.74 4.66
N ILE A 21 -1.59 -0.81 3.62
CA ILE A 21 -1.68 0.01 2.41
C ILE A 21 -1.81 -0.90 1.17
N GLY A 22 -1.50 -0.39 0.01
CA GLY A 22 -1.36 -1.21 -1.20
C GLY A 22 -2.68 -1.80 -1.71
N GLY A 23 -2.58 -2.99 -2.27
CA GLY A 23 -3.71 -3.69 -2.88
C GLY A 23 -4.74 -4.16 -1.88
N THR A 24 -4.28 -4.66 -0.74
CA THR A 24 -5.14 -5.19 0.33
C THR A 24 -6.01 -4.11 0.96
N ALA A 25 -5.47 -2.92 1.24
CA ALA A 25 -6.28 -1.80 1.71
C ALA A 25 -7.36 -1.43 0.69
N CYS A 26 -7.02 -1.38 -0.60
CA CYS A 26 -8.00 -1.11 -1.66
C CYS A 26 -9.12 -2.18 -1.72
N GLU A 27 -8.78 -3.47 -1.60
CA GLU A 27 -9.75 -4.56 -1.57
C GLU A 27 -10.69 -4.45 -0.38
N LEU A 28 -10.17 -4.13 0.82
CA LEU A 28 -10.98 -3.96 2.03
C LEU A 28 -11.92 -2.76 1.92
N LEU A 29 -11.41 -1.60 1.45
CA LEU A 29 -12.22 -0.39 1.21
C LEU A 29 -13.39 -0.64 0.24
N MET A 30 -13.13 -1.33 -0.85
CA MET A 30 -14.15 -1.64 -1.85
C MET A 30 -15.15 -2.67 -1.31
N SER A 31 -14.68 -3.71 -0.62
CA SER A 31 -15.52 -4.76 -0.05
C SER A 31 -16.46 -4.24 1.04
N GLU A 32 -16.05 -3.25 1.83
CA GLU A 32 -16.91 -2.60 2.83
C GLU A 32 -18.13 -1.94 2.20
N GLN A 33 -18.02 -1.52 0.94
CA GLN A 33 -19.12 -0.93 0.15
C GLN A 33 -19.78 -1.95 -0.80
N GLU A 34 -19.55 -3.26 -0.58
CA GLU A 34 -20.08 -4.34 -1.42
C GLU A 34 -19.67 -4.21 -2.91
N LEU A 35 -18.51 -3.61 -3.17
CA LEU A 35 -17.98 -3.38 -4.50
C LEU A 35 -16.85 -4.35 -4.83
N ASP A 36 -16.84 -4.84 -6.07
CA ASP A 36 -15.80 -5.73 -6.56
C ASP A 36 -14.45 -5.02 -6.74
N PHE A 37 -13.40 -5.66 -6.26
CA PHE A 37 -12.02 -5.27 -6.52
C PHE A 37 -11.23 -6.48 -7.02
N ARG A 38 -10.05 -6.24 -7.58
CA ARG A 38 -9.14 -7.34 -7.92
C ARG A 38 -8.70 -8.07 -6.65
N ALA A 39 -8.69 -9.39 -6.70
CA ALA A 39 -8.21 -10.18 -5.57
C ALA A 39 -6.74 -9.88 -5.27
N THR A 40 -6.42 -9.70 -3.99
CA THR A 40 -5.08 -9.51 -3.47
C THR A 40 -4.66 -10.72 -2.62
N LYS A 41 -3.37 -10.98 -2.57
CA LYS A 41 -2.79 -12.12 -1.84
C LYS A 41 -1.70 -11.66 -0.87
N ASP A 42 -1.28 -10.43 -0.99
CA ASP A 42 -0.11 -9.86 -0.34
C ASP A 42 -0.56 -8.72 0.58
N ILE A 43 0.11 -8.57 1.72
CA ILE A 43 -0.11 -7.47 2.66
C ILE A 43 1.09 -6.52 2.58
N ASP A 44 0.83 -5.29 2.18
CA ASP A 44 1.76 -4.17 2.28
C ASP A 44 1.50 -3.46 3.61
N MET A 45 2.43 -3.50 4.55
CA MET A 45 2.27 -2.98 5.90
C MET A 45 3.34 -1.95 6.23
N VAL A 46 2.92 -0.76 6.66
CA VAL A 46 3.82 0.29 7.17
C VAL A 46 3.78 0.28 8.69
N LEU A 47 4.95 0.27 9.32
CA LEU A 47 5.08 0.38 10.78
C LEU A 47 5.00 1.84 11.22
N ILE A 48 4.20 2.09 12.24
CA ILE A 48 4.08 3.40 12.87
C ILE A 48 5.13 3.48 13.98
N VAL A 49 6.29 4.00 13.62
CA VAL A 49 7.51 3.94 14.46
C VAL A 49 7.39 4.65 15.81
N GLU A 50 6.45 5.57 15.95
CA GLU A 50 6.16 6.32 17.17
C GLU A 50 5.43 5.50 18.23
N THR A 51 4.71 4.46 17.82
CA THR A 51 3.87 3.63 18.70
C THR A 51 4.38 2.20 18.83
N LEU A 52 5.40 1.82 18.05
CA LEU A 52 5.94 0.45 18.04
C LEU A 52 6.39 -0.01 19.41
N SER A 53 5.95 -1.21 19.80
CA SER A 53 6.34 -1.87 21.05
C SER A 53 7.17 -3.14 20.78
N LYS A 54 7.92 -3.55 21.80
CA LYS A 54 8.69 -4.80 21.73
C LYS A 54 7.77 -6.01 21.56
N GLU A 55 6.60 -5.96 22.20
CA GLU A 55 5.58 -7.00 22.14
C GLU A 55 5.04 -7.18 20.71
N PHE A 56 4.84 -6.07 19.97
CA PHE A 56 4.50 -6.16 18.54
C PHE A 56 5.56 -6.93 17.76
N GLY A 57 6.84 -6.61 17.98
CA GLY A 57 7.95 -7.30 17.33
C GLY A 57 7.96 -8.81 17.64
N GLU A 58 7.72 -9.19 18.89
CA GLU A 58 7.65 -10.60 19.32
C GLU A 58 6.47 -11.34 18.65
N ILE A 59 5.29 -10.73 18.59
CA ILE A 59 4.12 -11.28 17.93
C ILE A 59 4.33 -11.37 16.42
N PHE A 60 4.94 -10.37 15.80
CA PHE A 60 5.23 -10.42 14.37
C PHE A 60 6.16 -11.58 14.02
N TRP A 61 7.25 -11.76 14.77
CA TRP A 61 8.16 -12.88 14.53
C TRP A 61 7.51 -14.23 14.81
N LYS A 62 6.63 -14.31 15.80
CA LYS A 62 5.82 -15.51 16.04
C LYS A 62 4.91 -15.80 14.85
N TYR A 63 4.25 -14.79 14.30
CA TYR A 63 3.40 -14.90 13.11
C TYR A 63 4.18 -15.44 11.90
N VAL A 64 5.38 -14.88 11.65
CA VAL A 64 6.27 -15.32 10.56
C VAL A 64 6.67 -16.79 10.73
N GLN A 65 7.00 -17.22 11.95
CA GLN A 65 7.37 -18.59 12.25
C GLN A 65 6.19 -19.58 12.11
N ASP A 66 5.03 -19.24 12.66
CA ASP A 66 3.84 -20.09 12.62
C ASP A 66 3.29 -20.22 11.18
N ALA A 67 3.40 -19.19 10.37
CA ALA A 67 3.11 -19.24 8.93
C ALA A 67 4.12 -20.12 8.15
N GLY A 68 5.36 -20.22 8.65
CA GLY A 68 6.45 -20.94 8.01
C GLY A 68 6.89 -20.28 6.70
N TYR A 69 6.98 -18.93 6.66
CA TYR A 69 7.51 -18.21 5.50
C TYR A 69 8.91 -18.70 5.16
N GLU A 70 9.14 -19.08 3.90
CA GLU A 70 10.39 -19.70 3.46
C GLU A 70 11.45 -18.68 3.06
N HIS A 71 11.02 -17.53 2.56
CA HIS A 71 11.91 -16.46 2.09
C HIS A 71 11.72 -15.21 2.94
N ILE A 72 12.82 -14.79 3.57
CA ILE A 72 12.89 -13.53 4.32
C ILE A 72 13.97 -12.69 3.68
N ASN A 73 13.57 -11.59 3.09
CA ASN A 73 14.48 -10.70 2.38
C ASN A 73 14.45 -9.30 2.98
N LYS A 74 15.57 -8.60 2.95
CA LYS A 74 15.69 -7.22 3.41
C LYS A 74 16.24 -6.34 2.31
N SER A 75 15.62 -5.20 2.08
CA SER A 75 16.14 -4.18 1.17
C SER A 75 17.46 -3.60 1.69
N THR A 76 18.37 -3.26 0.78
CA THR A 76 19.61 -2.54 1.06
C THR A 76 19.43 -1.03 1.01
N SER A 77 18.21 -0.52 0.75
CA SER A 77 17.89 0.91 0.72
C SER A 77 17.84 1.53 2.11
N GLU A 78 17.83 2.86 2.18
CA GLU A 78 17.74 3.62 3.44
C GLU A 78 16.45 3.34 4.22
N ALA A 79 15.36 2.95 3.54
CA ALA A 79 14.16 2.43 4.18
C ALA A 79 14.32 0.95 4.53
N GLY A 80 13.95 0.56 5.73
CA GLY A 80 13.88 -0.86 6.11
C GLY A 80 12.67 -1.51 5.44
N VAL A 81 12.89 -2.27 4.38
CA VAL A 81 11.84 -3.12 3.77
C VAL A 81 12.20 -4.57 3.97
N TYR A 82 11.26 -5.31 4.53
CA TYR A 82 11.35 -6.75 4.68
C TYR A 82 10.24 -7.43 3.90
N CYS A 83 10.60 -8.46 3.14
CA CYS A 83 9.68 -9.24 2.34
C CYS A 83 9.66 -10.68 2.85
N PHE A 84 8.47 -11.17 3.23
CA PHE A 84 8.23 -12.52 3.72
C PHE A 84 7.33 -13.22 2.72
N SER A 85 7.78 -14.30 2.09
CA SER A 85 7.02 -14.99 1.04
C SER A 85 6.98 -16.49 1.23
N ASP A 86 6.07 -17.11 0.48
CA ASP A 86 5.88 -18.55 0.38
C ASP A 86 5.64 -19.23 1.74
N PRO A 87 4.51 -18.88 2.42
CA PRO A 87 4.14 -19.53 3.67
C PRO A 87 3.82 -21.02 3.45
N LYS A 88 4.17 -21.88 4.40
CA LYS A 88 3.81 -23.30 4.38
C LYS A 88 2.32 -23.54 4.55
N SER A 89 1.64 -22.62 5.22
CA SER A 89 0.20 -22.72 5.48
C SER A 89 -0.60 -21.82 4.54
N PRO A 90 -1.62 -22.35 3.84
CA PRO A 90 -2.45 -21.59 2.93
C PRO A 90 -3.37 -20.57 3.63
N ASN A 91 -3.45 -20.61 4.96
CA ASN A 91 -4.27 -19.71 5.75
C ASN A 91 -3.58 -18.37 6.03
N TYR A 92 -2.36 -18.18 5.54
CA TYR A 92 -1.59 -16.94 5.68
C TYR A 92 -1.49 -16.21 4.35
N PRO A 93 -1.27 -14.88 4.36
CA PRO A 93 -0.99 -14.11 3.15
C PRO A 93 0.18 -14.73 2.37
N LYS A 94 0.10 -14.69 1.05
CA LYS A 94 1.16 -15.25 0.21
C LYS A 94 2.48 -14.52 0.38
N MET A 95 2.40 -13.21 0.63
CA MET A 95 3.54 -12.36 0.89
C MET A 95 3.15 -11.26 1.89
N ILE A 96 4.12 -10.84 2.70
CA ILE A 96 4.04 -9.63 3.52
C ILE A 96 5.24 -8.76 3.18
N GLU A 97 4.95 -7.53 2.83
CA GLU A 97 5.93 -6.47 2.67
C GLU A 97 5.83 -5.54 3.87
N LEU A 98 6.90 -5.49 4.66
CA LEU A 98 6.97 -4.68 5.86
C LEU A 98 7.86 -3.49 5.61
N PHE A 99 7.29 -2.29 5.69
CA PHE A 99 7.98 -1.02 5.51
C PHE A 99 8.22 -0.34 6.86
N SER A 100 9.45 0.10 7.11
CA SER A 100 9.79 0.86 8.30
C SER A 100 10.72 2.02 7.97
N ARG A 101 10.44 3.20 8.50
CA ARG A 101 11.34 4.36 8.39
C ARG A 101 12.61 4.22 9.25
N LYS A 102 12.63 3.30 10.22
CA LYS A 102 13.80 3.02 11.08
C LYS A 102 14.31 1.61 10.78
N GLN A 103 15.54 1.52 10.28
CA GLN A 103 16.16 0.24 9.91
C GLN A 103 16.43 -0.68 11.11
N ASP A 104 16.76 -0.10 12.29
CA ASP A 104 17.29 -0.87 13.42
C ASP A 104 16.21 -1.47 14.31
N TRP A 105 14.97 -1.15 14.07
CA TRP A 105 13.89 -1.53 14.97
C TRP A 105 13.49 -2.99 14.84
N PHE A 106 13.65 -3.56 13.66
CA PHE A 106 13.22 -4.91 13.32
C PHE A 106 14.43 -5.83 13.09
N LEU A 107 15.20 -6.09 14.17
CA LEU A 107 16.33 -7.00 14.08
C LEU A 107 15.83 -8.45 14.01
N PRO A 108 16.18 -9.19 12.96
CA PRO A 108 15.90 -10.62 12.89
C PRO A 108 16.58 -11.34 14.06
N ARG A 109 15.98 -12.44 14.49
CA ARG A 109 16.65 -13.33 15.43
C ARG A 109 17.94 -13.89 14.80
N LYS A 110 18.97 -14.14 15.61
CA LYS A 110 20.31 -14.56 15.17
C LYS A 110 20.34 -15.86 14.32
N ASP A 111 19.24 -16.60 14.29
CA ASP A 111 19.04 -17.87 13.59
C ASP A 111 18.31 -17.75 12.23
N GLN A 112 18.00 -16.53 11.80
CA GLN A 112 17.28 -16.29 10.54
C GLN A 112 18.24 -15.83 9.45
N ASN A 113 18.27 -16.59 8.35
CA ASN A 113 19.01 -16.22 7.15
C ASN A 113 18.19 -15.14 6.38
N ILE A 114 18.67 -13.90 6.43
CA ILE A 114 18.14 -12.82 5.62
C ILE A 114 19.02 -12.65 4.41
N ALA A 115 18.44 -12.84 3.23
CA ALA A 115 19.12 -12.57 1.97
C ALA A 115 18.81 -11.13 1.50
N PRO A 116 19.79 -10.40 0.94
CA PRO A 116 19.50 -9.16 0.22
C PRO A 116 18.60 -9.44 -0.99
N ILE A 117 17.54 -8.64 -1.18
CA ILE A 117 16.73 -8.72 -2.39
C ILE A 117 17.08 -7.60 -3.37
N HIS A 118 16.95 -7.92 -4.65
CA HIS A 118 16.59 -6.92 -5.63
C HIS A 118 15.18 -6.46 -5.31
N VAL A 119 15.05 -5.25 -4.81
CA VAL A 119 13.77 -4.58 -4.58
C VAL A 119 13.17 -4.36 -5.96
N ASP A 120 11.97 -4.86 -6.19
CA ASP A 120 11.26 -4.57 -7.43
C ASP A 120 10.87 -3.07 -7.52
N ASP A 121 10.43 -2.65 -8.69
CA ASP A 121 10.17 -1.24 -8.95
C ASP A 121 9.03 -0.67 -8.09
N GLU A 122 8.03 -1.48 -7.76
CA GLU A 122 6.89 -1.08 -6.93
C GLU A 122 7.33 -0.87 -5.48
N ILE A 123 8.09 -1.80 -4.91
CA ILE A 123 8.62 -1.71 -3.54
C ILE A 123 9.58 -0.52 -3.42
N SER A 124 10.45 -0.32 -4.40
CA SER A 124 11.38 0.80 -4.44
C SER A 124 10.65 2.16 -4.46
N SER A 125 9.61 2.28 -5.29
CA SER A 125 8.79 3.49 -5.38
C SER A 125 8.07 3.76 -4.07
N LEU A 126 7.42 2.76 -3.48
CA LEU A 126 6.70 2.90 -2.21
C LEU A 126 7.63 3.25 -1.05
N SER A 127 8.82 2.63 -0.99
CA SER A 127 9.83 2.95 0.02
C SER A 127 10.27 4.42 -0.06
N ALA A 128 10.51 4.93 -1.28
CA ALA A 128 10.90 6.32 -1.48
C ALA A 128 9.78 7.29 -1.06
N ILE A 129 8.52 6.97 -1.37
CA ILE A 129 7.36 7.76 -0.96
C ILE A 129 7.26 7.81 0.57
N LEU A 130 7.45 6.68 1.27
CA LEU A 130 7.35 6.60 2.72
C LEU A 130 8.52 7.27 3.46
N LEU A 131 9.65 7.53 2.80
CA LEU A 131 10.74 8.32 3.34
C LEU A 131 10.46 9.83 3.30
N ASP A 132 9.56 10.30 2.44
CA ASP A 132 9.11 11.69 2.43
C ASP A 132 8.26 11.99 3.66
N ASP A 133 8.64 13.03 4.41
CA ASP A 133 7.96 13.42 5.65
C ASP A 133 6.52 13.84 5.43
N ASN A 134 6.22 14.53 4.31
CA ASN A 134 4.84 14.96 3.99
C ASN A 134 3.95 13.75 3.77
N TYR A 135 4.43 12.75 3.03
CA TYR A 135 3.69 11.52 2.78
C TYR A 135 3.52 10.67 4.04
N TYR A 136 4.53 10.61 4.90
CA TYR A 136 4.42 9.84 6.13
C TYR A 136 3.44 10.48 7.14
N VAL A 137 3.49 11.81 7.32
CA VAL A 137 2.51 12.52 8.16
C VAL A 137 1.10 12.32 7.59
N PHE A 138 0.94 12.52 6.29
CA PHE A 138 -0.33 12.33 5.60
C PHE A 138 -0.86 10.89 5.72
N LEU A 139 0.01 9.88 5.66
CA LEU A 139 -0.37 8.48 5.92
C LEU A 139 -0.95 8.32 7.33
N ARG A 140 -0.30 8.89 8.35
CA ARG A 140 -0.75 8.77 9.74
C ARG A 140 -2.12 9.42 9.97
N ASP A 141 -2.38 10.55 9.31
CA ASP A 141 -3.65 11.26 9.41
C ASP A 141 -4.80 10.48 8.74
N GLY A 142 -4.48 9.62 7.78
CA GLY A 142 -5.44 8.81 7.04
C GLY A 142 -5.70 7.41 7.60
N ILE A 143 -5.18 7.07 8.78
CA ILE A 143 -5.40 5.76 9.37
C ILE A 143 -6.86 5.59 9.78
N SER A 144 -7.48 4.50 9.36
CA SER A 144 -8.84 4.10 9.73
C SER A 144 -8.91 2.60 10.03
N MET A 145 -10.02 2.18 10.63
CA MET A 145 -10.24 0.77 10.97
C MET A 145 -11.32 0.19 10.07
N ILE A 146 -11.01 -0.90 9.38
CA ILE A 146 -12.00 -1.72 8.66
C ILE A 146 -11.84 -3.16 9.10
N ASP A 147 -12.93 -3.76 9.53
CA ASP A 147 -13.02 -5.18 9.87
C ASP A 147 -11.90 -5.64 10.83
N GLY A 148 -11.55 -4.80 11.81
CA GLY A 148 -10.56 -5.11 12.85
C GLY A 148 -9.10 -4.97 12.41
N VAL A 149 -8.81 -4.36 11.26
CA VAL A 149 -7.45 -4.03 10.84
C VAL A 149 -7.29 -2.55 10.56
N SER A 150 -6.10 -2.05 10.81
CA SER A 150 -5.71 -0.68 10.52
C SER A 150 -5.32 -0.55 9.05
N ILE A 151 -6.01 0.32 8.33
CA ILE A 151 -5.78 0.57 6.89
C ILE A 151 -5.66 2.06 6.60
N LEU A 152 -5.09 2.38 5.46
CA LEU A 152 -5.14 3.74 4.92
C LEU A 152 -6.50 3.96 4.24
N ASN A 153 -7.23 5.00 4.63
CA ASN A 153 -8.56 5.32 4.07
C ASN A 153 -8.47 5.78 2.61
N VAL A 154 -9.62 5.91 1.95
CA VAL A 154 -9.68 6.15 0.51
C VAL A 154 -9.09 7.50 0.10
N GLU A 155 -9.31 8.54 0.87
CA GLU A 155 -8.83 9.89 0.57
C GLU A 155 -7.31 9.99 0.64
N HIS A 156 -6.69 9.17 1.47
CA HIS A 156 -5.24 9.15 1.67
C HIS A 156 -4.55 8.14 0.77
N ILE A 157 -5.14 6.96 0.49
CA ILE A 157 -4.50 5.96 -0.36
C ILE A 157 -4.46 6.37 -1.84
N ILE A 158 -5.42 7.16 -2.32
CA ILE A 158 -5.45 7.68 -3.70
C ILE A 158 -4.19 8.49 -4.02
N PRO A 159 -3.78 9.50 -3.24
CA PRO A 159 -2.52 10.22 -3.47
C PRO A 159 -1.28 9.32 -3.49
N PHE A 160 -1.19 8.32 -2.62
CA PHE A 160 -0.09 7.34 -2.66
C PHE A 160 -0.03 6.56 -3.97
N LYS A 161 -1.19 6.10 -4.45
CA LYS A 161 -1.28 5.39 -5.74
C LYS A 161 -0.95 6.31 -6.92
N ALA A 162 -1.39 7.57 -6.87
CA ALA A 162 -1.07 8.58 -7.87
C ALA A 162 0.44 8.87 -7.91
N LYS A 163 1.08 9.02 -6.75
CA LYS A 163 2.53 9.23 -6.64
C LYS A 163 3.32 8.03 -7.18
N ALA A 164 2.95 6.82 -6.79
CA ALA A 164 3.58 5.60 -7.30
C ALA A 164 3.46 5.49 -8.84
N TRP A 165 2.32 5.84 -9.41
CA TRP A 165 2.15 5.90 -10.85
C TRP A 165 3.07 6.93 -11.52
N LEU A 166 3.19 8.13 -10.95
CA LEU A 166 4.06 9.19 -11.47
C LEU A 166 5.53 8.77 -11.43
N ASP A 167 5.97 8.18 -10.34
CA ASP A 167 7.34 7.71 -10.17
C ASP A 167 7.69 6.62 -11.19
N LEU A 168 6.89 5.57 -11.26
CA LEU A 168 7.11 4.47 -12.19
C LEU A 168 7.08 4.94 -13.65
N LYS A 169 6.19 5.87 -14.00
CA LYS A 169 6.14 6.46 -15.34
C LYS A 169 7.40 7.25 -15.65
N THR A 170 7.85 8.10 -14.73
CA THR A 170 9.07 8.90 -14.86
C THR A 170 10.32 8.01 -15.01
N ARG A 171 10.44 6.97 -14.20
CA ARG A 171 11.52 5.99 -14.29
C ARG A 171 11.54 5.28 -15.64
N LYS A 172 10.37 4.88 -16.12
CA LYS A 172 10.25 4.29 -17.47
C LYS A 172 10.63 5.25 -18.58
N GLU A 173 10.24 6.53 -18.49
CA GLU A 173 10.61 7.56 -19.45
C GLU A 173 12.13 7.85 -19.46
N ARG A 174 12.82 7.62 -18.34
CA ARG A 174 14.29 7.68 -18.22
C ARG A 174 14.99 6.43 -18.76
N GLY A 175 14.24 5.43 -19.24
CA GLY A 175 14.79 4.19 -19.80
C GLY A 175 15.08 3.10 -18.76
N GLU A 176 14.62 3.25 -17.53
CA GLU A 176 14.69 2.20 -16.52
C GLU A 176 13.71 1.05 -16.87
N HIS A 177 14.07 -0.15 -16.45
CA HIS A 177 13.23 -1.33 -16.67
C HIS A 177 12.05 -1.29 -15.69
N VAL A 178 10.89 -0.80 -16.14
CA VAL A 178 9.65 -0.74 -15.36
C VAL A 178 8.54 -1.53 -16.06
N ASP A 179 7.88 -2.44 -15.35
CA ASP A 179 6.76 -3.19 -15.91
C ASP A 179 5.56 -2.26 -16.16
N SER A 180 5.09 -2.22 -17.39
CA SER A 180 3.91 -1.45 -17.78
C SER A 180 2.62 -1.89 -17.08
N ARG A 181 2.59 -3.12 -16.54
CA ARG A 181 1.45 -3.65 -15.79
C ARG A 181 1.34 -2.94 -14.44
N ASP A 182 2.46 -2.63 -13.79
CA ASP A 182 2.46 -1.95 -12.49
C ASP A 182 2.02 -0.48 -12.64
N ILE A 183 2.49 0.21 -13.68
CA ILE A 183 1.99 1.55 -14.02
C ILE A 183 0.46 1.52 -14.21
N LYS A 184 -0.06 0.58 -15.01
CA LYS A 184 -1.50 0.43 -15.24
C LYS A 184 -2.26 0.06 -13.98
N LYS A 185 -1.68 -0.77 -13.11
CA LYS A 185 -2.25 -1.20 -11.83
C LYS A 185 -2.53 0.01 -10.94
N HIS A 186 -1.54 0.87 -10.68
CA HIS A 186 -1.71 2.05 -9.84
C HIS A 186 -2.76 3.02 -10.40
N ARG A 187 -2.72 3.33 -11.70
CA ARG A 187 -3.74 4.15 -12.35
C ARG A 187 -5.15 3.58 -12.19
N ASN A 188 -5.30 2.29 -12.48
CA ASN A 188 -6.60 1.63 -12.42
C ASN A 188 -7.13 1.54 -10.98
N ASP A 189 -6.25 1.37 -9.99
CA ASP A 189 -6.62 1.40 -8.58
C ASP A 189 -7.17 2.79 -8.19
N VAL A 190 -6.51 3.89 -8.57
CA VAL A 190 -7.03 5.26 -8.36
C VAL A 190 -8.42 5.42 -8.97
N ILE A 191 -8.58 5.01 -10.24
CA ILE A 191 -9.87 5.13 -10.95
C ILE A 191 -10.97 4.33 -10.24
N ARG A 192 -10.69 3.11 -9.77
CA ARG A 192 -11.68 2.31 -9.03
C ARG A 192 -12.02 2.93 -7.69
N LEU A 193 -11.02 3.36 -6.93
CA LEU A 193 -11.21 3.97 -5.60
C LEU A 193 -11.98 5.29 -5.65
N SER A 194 -11.90 6.03 -6.76
CA SER A 194 -12.59 7.32 -6.90
C SER A 194 -14.11 7.22 -6.76
N ILE A 195 -14.71 6.04 -6.99
CA ILE A 195 -16.15 5.85 -6.79
C ILE A 195 -16.57 5.89 -5.31
N LEU A 196 -15.62 5.75 -4.40
CA LEU A 196 -15.82 5.86 -2.96
C LEU A 196 -15.73 7.32 -2.47
N LEU A 197 -15.18 8.21 -3.28
CA LEU A 197 -15.06 9.63 -2.91
C LEU A 197 -16.43 10.31 -2.99
N THR A 198 -16.67 11.22 -2.05
CA THR A 198 -17.85 12.07 -2.04
C THR A 198 -17.45 13.53 -2.18
N PRO A 199 -18.25 14.38 -2.85
CA PRO A 199 -17.94 15.81 -3.00
C PRO A 199 -17.87 16.59 -1.67
N ILE A 200 -18.31 15.97 -0.58
CA ILE A 200 -18.39 16.57 0.76
C ILE A 200 -17.11 16.31 1.57
N THR A 201 -16.36 15.27 1.20
CA THR A 201 -15.16 14.88 1.93
C THR A 201 -14.04 15.91 1.67
N LYS A 202 -13.68 16.65 2.69
CA LYS A 202 -12.54 17.58 2.63
C LYS A 202 -11.40 17.01 3.48
N VAL A 203 -10.28 16.74 2.84
CA VAL A 203 -9.03 16.35 3.50
C VAL A 203 -8.04 17.50 3.35
N ASP A 204 -7.34 17.83 4.41
CA ASP A 204 -6.23 18.77 4.33
C ASP A 204 -5.01 18.07 3.75
N ILE A 205 -4.80 18.31 2.45
CA ILE A 205 -3.69 17.67 1.71
C ILE A 205 -2.51 18.65 1.69
N PRO A 206 -1.30 18.27 2.12
CA PRO A 206 -0.10 19.09 2.00
C PRO A 206 0.17 19.52 0.55
N ASN A 207 0.74 20.72 0.38
CA ASN A 207 0.95 21.29 -0.96
C ASN A 207 1.76 20.38 -1.89
N ALA A 208 2.81 19.75 -1.39
CA ALA A 208 3.63 18.81 -2.17
C ALA A 208 2.78 17.64 -2.72
N ILE A 209 1.88 17.10 -1.91
CA ILE A 209 0.97 16.00 -2.31
C ILE A 209 -0.10 16.51 -3.27
N LYS A 210 -0.61 17.75 -3.08
CA LYS A 210 -1.53 18.39 -4.03
C LYS A 210 -0.89 18.56 -5.42
N GLU A 211 0.38 18.93 -5.46
CA GLU A 211 1.14 19.07 -6.71
C GLU A 211 1.25 17.73 -7.44
N ASP A 212 1.64 16.67 -6.72
CA ASP A 212 1.71 15.31 -7.28
C ASP A 212 0.33 14.84 -7.79
N LEU A 213 -0.73 15.02 -7.00
CA LEU A 213 -2.08 14.64 -7.40
C LEU A 213 -2.55 15.43 -8.63
N SER A 214 -2.28 16.74 -8.66
CA SER A 214 -2.60 17.60 -9.81
C SER A 214 -1.87 17.14 -11.08
N GLN A 215 -0.58 16.77 -10.96
CA GLN A 215 0.19 16.23 -12.08
C GLN A 215 -0.38 14.88 -12.57
N PHE A 216 -0.78 14.01 -11.64
CA PHE A 216 -1.45 12.76 -11.99
C PHE A 216 -2.74 13.02 -12.77
N ILE A 217 -3.61 13.91 -12.27
CA ILE A 217 -4.89 14.27 -12.90
C ILE A 217 -4.68 14.84 -14.31
N GLN A 218 -3.72 15.75 -14.49
CA GLN A 218 -3.38 16.31 -15.81
C GLN A 218 -2.92 15.24 -16.81
N ASN A 219 -2.17 14.24 -16.33
CA ASN A 219 -1.77 13.13 -17.18
C ASN A 219 -2.96 12.23 -17.50
N LEU A 220 -3.78 11.91 -16.50
CA LEU A 220 -4.97 11.07 -16.66
C LEU A 220 -5.97 11.70 -17.64
N ASP A 221 -6.09 13.02 -17.64
CA ASP A 221 -6.97 13.75 -18.57
C ASP A 221 -6.53 13.64 -20.03
N LYS A 222 -5.26 13.40 -20.30
CA LYS A 222 -4.74 13.17 -21.66
C LYS A 222 -4.95 11.73 -22.15
N GLU A 223 -5.27 10.80 -21.26
CA GLU A 223 -5.44 9.40 -21.61
C GLU A 223 -6.90 9.08 -22.04
N GLU A 224 -7.05 8.16 -22.98
CA GLU A 224 -8.35 7.55 -23.25
C GLU A 224 -8.66 6.50 -22.18
N LEU A 225 -9.78 6.70 -21.47
CA LEU A 225 -10.19 5.83 -20.39
C LEU A 225 -11.43 5.01 -20.76
N ASN A 226 -11.34 3.69 -20.67
CA ASN A 226 -12.50 2.82 -20.76
C ASN A 226 -12.97 2.42 -19.36
N LEU A 227 -13.78 3.29 -18.73
CA LEU A 227 -14.29 3.08 -17.37
C LEU A 227 -15.13 1.80 -17.24
N LYS A 228 -15.84 1.42 -18.31
CA LYS A 228 -16.65 0.19 -18.33
C LYS A 228 -15.80 -1.08 -18.15
N GLN A 229 -14.60 -1.13 -18.73
CA GLN A 229 -13.65 -2.23 -18.52
C GLN A 229 -13.13 -2.29 -17.08
N LEU A 230 -13.19 -1.19 -16.35
CA LEU A 230 -12.83 -1.12 -14.93
C LEU A 230 -14.01 -1.40 -13.98
N GLY A 231 -15.17 -1.79 -14.53
CA GLY A 231 -16.39 -2.05 -13.76
C GLY A 231 -17.24 -0.80 -13.45
N ILE A 232 -16.82 0.39 -13.90
CA ILE A 232 -17.48 1.65 -13.61
C ILE A 232 -18.44 2.01 -14.74
N ARG A 233 -19.76 1.92 -14.46
CA ARG A 233 -20.82 2.09 -15.48
C ARG A 233 -21.53 3.44 -15.39
N ASN A 234 -21.56 4.04 -14.20
CA ASN A 234 -22.39 5.21 -13.90
C ASN A 234 -21.57 6.51 -13.75
N MET A 235 -20.34 6.54 -14.28
CA MET A 235 -19.45 7.68 -14.21
C MET A 235 -18.80 7.92 -15.57
N ASN A 236 -18.59 9.17 -15.91
CA ASN A 236 -17.78 9.57 -17.06
C ASN A 236 -16.43 10.15 -16.61
N LYS A 237 -15.52 10.39 -17.54
CA LYS A 237 -14.17 10.89 -17.26
C LYS A 237 -14.19 12.26 -16.57
N ASN A 238 -15.09 13.16 -16.97
CA ASN A 238 -15.16 14.49 -16.36
C ASN A 238 -15.59 14.42 -14.89
N THR A 239 -16.58 13.57 -14.58
CA THR A 239 -17.00 13.32 -13.20
C THR A 239 -15.88 12.69 -12.36
N LEU A 240 -15.14 11.73 -12.93
CA LEU A 240 -13.97 11.13 -12.27
C LEU A 240 -12.93 12.21 -11.91
N ILE A 241 -12.58 13.08 -12.86
CA ILE A 241 -11.61 14.16 -12.64
C ILE A 241 -12.10 15.13 -11.56
N GLN A 242 -13.37 15.50 -11.58
CA GLN A 242 -13.96 16.39 -10.56
C GLN A 242 -13.92 15.78 -9.14
N LEU A 243 -14.05 14.47 -9.01
CA LEU A 243 -13.94 13.79 -7.70
C LEU A 243 -12.49 13.72 -7.19
N LEU A 244 -11.51 13.75 -8.08
CA LEU A 244 -10.10 13.73 -7.73
C LEU A 244 -9.50 15.12 -7.46
N CYS A 245 -10.18 16.21 -7.89
CA CYS A 245 -9.82 17.60 -7.63
C CYS A 245 -10.30 18.07 -6.26
#